data_20e4d760770ef374e9e0399b15e92582
#
_entry.id   20e4d760770ef374e9e0399b15e92582
#
_cell.length_a   1.000
_cell.length_b   1.000
_cell.length_c   1.000
_cell.angle_alpha   90.00
_cell.angle_beta   90.00
_cell.angle_gamma   90.00
#
_symmetry.space_group_name_H-M   'P 1'
#
loop_
_entity.id
_entity.type
_entity.pdbx_description
1 polymer ?
#
loop_
_entity_poly.entity_id
_entity_poly.type
_entity_poly.pdbx_seq_one_letter_code
_entity_poly.pdbx_strand_id
1 'polypeptide(L)'
;MANNSEHRDLFPGALEVMILQSLRLKPMHGYALVKHIKQVSDDLLQVEEGSLYPALQRMLKEGWLEAETGTSAKGRPTRIYRLTDAGIRHLKKEVISVKKMFAGITRVLAVAKV
;
A
#
# COMPACT_ATOMS: atom_id res chain seq x y z
N MET A 1 -13.85 -11.68 17.10
CA MET A 1 -13.31 -11.48 17.01
C MET A 1 -12.33 -11.40 16.89
N ALA A 2 -12.08 -11.34 17.15
CA ALA A 2 -11.19 -11.24 17.18
C ALA A 2 -10.32 -10.86 16.89
N ASN A 3 -10.01 -10.67 16.93
CA ASN A 3 -9.31 -10.31 16.64
C ASN A 3 -8.47 -9.97 16.06
N ASN A 4 -8.43 -9.50 16.25
CA ASN A 4 -7.62 -8.78 15.30
C ASN A 4 -6.95 -7.57 15.79
N SER A 5 -6.74 -7.53 17.05
CA SER A 5 -6.07 -6.37 17.60
C SER A 5 -4.65 -6.26 17.06
N GLU A 6 -4.08 -7.35 16.60
CA GLU A 6 -2.74 -7.34 16.06
C GLU A 6 -2.69 -6.96 14.60
N HIS A 7 -3.84 -7.04 13.94
CA HIS A 7 -3.92 -6.74 12.53
C HIS A 7 -4.87 -5.59 12.34
N ARG A 8 -4.52 -4.49 12.96
CA ARG A 8 -5.35 -3.31 12.87
C ARG A 8 -5.43 -2.81 11.46
N ASP A 9 -6.56 -2.29 11.12
CA ASP A 9 -6.70 -1.61 9.86
C ASP A 9 -5.77 -0.42 9.84
N LEU A 10 -5.13 -0.26 8.71
CA LEU A 10 -4.30 0.91 8.51
C LEU A 10 -5.18 2.14 8.40
N PHE A 11 -4.58 3.32 8.55
CA PHE A 11 -5.29 4.57 8.31
C PHE A 11 -5.97 4.51 6.97
N PRO A 12 -7.12 5.20 6.83
CA PRO A 12 -7.71 5.34 5.50
C PRO A 12 -6.66 5.90 4.54
N GLY A 13 -6.45 5.19 3.45
CA GLY A 13 -5.51 5.60 2.43
C GLY A 13 -4.07 5.17 2.64
N ALA A 14 -3.72 4.71 3.84
CA ALA A 14 -2.32 4.35 4.12
C ALA A 14 -1.86 3.19 3.25
N LEU A 15 -2.68 2.15 3.12
CA LEU A 15 -2.33 1.01 2.29
C LEU A 15 -2.18 1.43 0.84
N GLU A 16 -3.09 2.25 0.35
CA GLU A 16 -3.02 2.71 -1.04
C GLU A 16 -1.77 3.51 -1.32
N VAL A 17 -1.40 4.39 -0.39
CA VAL A 17 -0.17 5.18 -0.55
C VAL A 17 1.05 4.27 -0.62
N MET A 18 1.09 3.24 0.23
CA MET A 18 2.22 2.31 0.21
C MET A 18 2.28 1.51 -1.07
N ILE A 19 1.14 1.11 -1.59
CA ILE A 19 1.09 0.40 -2.88
C ILE A 19 1.59 1.31 -3.99
N LEU A 20 1.07 2.54 -4.05
CA LEU A 20 1.47 3.49 -5.08
C LEU A 20 2.96 3.78 -5.02
N GLN A 21 3.48 4.02 -3.83
CA GLN A 21 4.89 4.32 -3.67
C GLN A 21 5.77 3.14 -4.09
N SER A 22 5.34 1.93 -3.74
CA SER A 22 6.08 0.73 -4.10
C SER A 22 6.12 0.55 -5.62
N LEU A 23 4.98 0.77 -6.27
CA LEU A 23 4.90 0.62 -7.72
C LEU A 23 5.59 1.77 -8.47
N ARG A 24 5.87 2.86 -7.77
CA ARG A 24 6.65 3.93 -8.39
C ARG A 24 8.09 3.47 -8.65
N LEU A 25 8.58 2.54 -7.85
CA LEU A 25 9.91 2.00 -8.04
C LEU A 25 9.97 1.09 -9.26
N LYS A 26 9.00 0.21 -9.38
CA LYS A 26 8.92 -0.71 -10.52
C LYS A 26 7.59 -1.46 -10.48
N PRO A 27 7.14 -1.98 -11.61
CA PRO A 27 5.95 -2.83 -11.61
C PRO A 27 6.18 -4.10 -10.79
N MET A 28 5.12 -4.57 -10.14
CA MET A 28 5.18 -5.77 -9.31
C MET A 28 3.85 -6.50 -9.35
N HIS A 29 3.89 -7.81 -9.12
CA HIS A 29 2.68 -8.55 -8.85
C HIS A 29 2.33 -8.45 -7.36
N GLY A 30 1.10 -8.87 -7.01
CA GLY A 30 0.58 -8.65 -5.67
C GLY A 30 1.43 -9.23 -4.55
N TYR A 31 1.91 -10.46 -4.76
CA TYR A 31 2.72 -11.10 -3.72
C TYR A 31 4.01 -10.34 -3.48
N ALA A 32 4.63 -9.83 -4.55
CA ALA A 32 5.85 -9.05 -4.41
C ALA A 32 5.59 -7.74 -3.65
N LEU A 33 4.40 -7.15 -3.83
CA LEU A 33 4.04 -5.95 -3.08
C LEU A 33 3.99 -6.22 -1.58
N VAL A 34 3.37 -7.33 -1.19
CA VAL A 34 3.28 -7.69 0.22
C VAL A 34 4.68 -7.85 0.81
N LYS A 35 5.53 -8.58 0.11
CA LYS A 35 6.89 -8.81 0.58
C LYS A 35 7.70 -7.51 0.63
N HIS A 36 7.52 -6.67 -0.37
CA HIS A 36 8.26 -5.41 -0.44
C HIS A 36 7.91 -4.49 0.73
N ILE A 37 6.61 -4.34 1.01
CA ILE A 37 6.17 -3.47 2.10
C ILE A 37 6.67 -3.99 3.45
N LYS A 38 6.58 -5.29 3.65
CA LYS A 38 7.08 -5.89 4.87
C LYS A 38 8.58 -5.64 5.04
N GLN A 39 9.33 -5.88 3.98
CA GLN A 39 10.79 -5.77 4.01
C GLN A 39 11.24 -4.33 4.21
N VAL A 40 10.65 -3.40 3.45
CA VAL A 40 11.05 -1.99 3.52
C VAL A 40 10.66 -1.37 4.86
N SER A 41 9.57 -1.84 5.46
CA SER A 41 9.15 -1.33 6.77
C SER A 41 9.88 -2.02 7.91
N ASP A 42 10.84 -2.86 7.61
CA ASP A 42 11.61 -3.59 8.63
C ASP A 42 10.70 -4.44 9.51
N ASP A 43 9.77 -5.12 8.87
CA ASP A 43 8.78 -6.01 9.49
C ASP A 43 7.76 -5.30 10.38
N LEU A 44 7.75 -3.98 10.40
CA LEU A 44 6.77 -3.25 11.19
C LEU A 44 5.37 -3.32 10.60
N LEU A 45 5.28 -3.48 9.27
CA LEU A 45 3.99 -3.51 8.59
C LEU A 45 3.82 -4.82 7.85
N GLN A 46 2.65 -5.40 7.98
CA GLN A 46 2.30 -6.61 7.27
C GLN A 46 0.94 -6.39 6.61
N VAL A 47 0.89 -6.59 5.30
CA VAL A 47 -0.33 -6.39 4.54
C VAL A 47 -0.98 -7.74 4.30
N GLU A 48 -2.24 -7.86 4.71
CA GLU A 48 -3.01 -9.07 4.49
C GLU A 48 -3.52 -9.10 3.07
N GLU A 49 -3.54 -10.28 2.47
CA GLU A 49 -4.07 -10.42 1.13
C GLU A 49 -5.53 -10.03 1.05
N GLY A 50 -6.27 -10.26 2.12
CA GLY A 50 -7.67 -9.86 2.18
C GLY A 50 -7.87 -8.36 2.06
N SER A 51 -6.87 -7.56 2.40
CA SER A 51 -6.93 -6.12 2.25
C SER A 51 -6.29 -5.66 0.95
N LEU A 52 -5.25 -6.36 0.53
CA LEU A 52 -4.47 -5.97 -0.64
C LEU A 52 -5.28 -6.00 -1.93
N TYR A 53 -5.91 -7.15 -2.21
CA TYR A 53 -6.56 -7.32 -3.51
C TYR A 53 -7.76 -6.40 -3.70
N PRO A 54 -8.62 -6.17 -2.69
CA PRO A 54 -9.64 -5.16 -2.84
C PRO A 54 -9.09 -3.76 -3.09
N ALA A 55 -7.97 -3.42 -2.45
CA ALA A 55 -7.34 -2.12 -2.68
C ALA A 55 -6.85 -2.00 -4.12
N LEU A 56 -6.20 -3.06 -4.62
CA LEU A 56 -5.72 -3.06 -6.01
C LEU A 56 -6.87 -2.91 -6.99
N GLN A 57 -8.00 -3.56 -6.72
CA GLN A 57 -9.17 -3.46 -7.59
C GLN A 57 -9.72 -2.03 -7.60
N ARG A 58 -9.80 -1.40 -6.43
CA ARG A 58 -10.26 -0.01 -6.38
C ARG A 58 -9.33 0.90 -7.16
N MET A 59 -8.04 0.69 -7.03
CA MET A 59 -7.06 1.55 -7.67
C MET A 59 -7.02 1.37 -9.18
N LEU A 60 -7.28 0.15 -9.66
CA LEU A 60 -7.45 -0.10 -11.07
C LEU A 60 -8.67 0.66 -11.60
N LYS A 61 -9.75 0.63 -10.84
CA LYS A 61 -10.98 1.28 -11.21
C LYS A 61 -10.83 2.80 -11.28
N GLU A 62 -10.03 3.34 -10.39
CA GLU A 62 -9.77 4.78 -10.38
C GLU A 62 -8.78 5.22 -11.47
N GLY A 63 -8.17 4.26 -12.14
CA GLY A 63 -7.21 4.59 -13.16
C GLY A 63 -5.82 4.94 -12.63
N TRP A 64 -5.57 4.69 -11.37
CA TRP A 64 -4.25 4.94 -10.78
C TRP A 64 -3.26 3.84 -11.07
N LEU A 65 -3.75 2.65 -11.38
CA LEU A 65 -2.94 1.50 -11.75
C LEU A 65 -3.43 0.91 -13.05
N GLU A 66 -2.51 0.23 -13.72
CA GLU A 66 -2.82 -0.69 -14.81
C GLU A 66 -2.32 -2.05 -14.41
N ALA A 67 -2.90 -3.08 -15.01
CA ALA A 67 -2.43 -4.44 -14.79
C ALA A 67 -2.31 -5.16 -16.10
N GLU A 68 -1.30 -5.99 -16.21
CA GLU A 68 -1.17 -6.86 -17.36
C GLU A 68 -0.89 -8.27 -16.89
N THR A 69 -1.30 -9.23 -17.69
CA THR A 69 -1.08 -10.63 -17.38
C THR A 69 0.37 -10.98 -17.71
N GLY A 70 1.02 -11.63 -16.75
CA GLY A 70 2.36 -12.13 -16.96
C GLY A 70 2.41 -13.60 -16.58
N THR A 71 3.60 -14.13 -16.50
CA THR A 71 3.81 -15.51 -16.12
C THR A 71 4.84 -15.53 -14.99
N SER A 72 4.49 -16.22 -13.91
CA SER A 72 5.40 -16.35 -12.78
C SER A 72 6.55 -17.28 -13.14
N ALA A 73 7.56 -17.33 -12.28
CA ALA A 73 8.71 -18.21 -12.47
C ALA A 73 8.29 -19.67 -12.53
N LYS A 74 7.15 -20.02 -11.94
CA LYS A 74 6.64 -21.38 -11.96
C LYS A 74 5.67 -21.64 -13.11
N GLY A 75 5.58 -20.70 -14.05
CA GLY A 75 4.72 -20.88 -15.21
C GLY A 75 3.26 -20.57 -14.98
N ARG A 76 2.90 -20.00 -13.85
CA ARG A 76 1.50 -19.68 -13.54
C ARG A 76 1.16 -18.30 -14.03
N PRO A 77 -0.07 -18.08 -14.52
CA PRO A 77 -0.51 -16.75 -14.86
C PRO A 77 -0.47 -15.85 -13.62
N THR A 78 -0.05 -14.63 -13.81
CA THR A 78 -0.02 -13.66 -12.73
C THR A 78 -0.32 -12.30 -13.30
N ARG A 79 -0.73 -11.37 -12.44
CA ARG A 79 -0.99 -9.99 -12.86
C ARG A 79 0.10 -9.10 -12.33
N ILE A 80 0.62 -8.28 -13.21
CA ILE A 80 1.65 -7.32 -12.85
C ILE A 80 1.03 -5.94 -12.87
N TYR A 81 1.14 -5.24 -11.76
CA TYR A 81 0.54 -3.92 -11.59
C TYR A 81 1.59 -2.84 -11.83
N ARG A 82 1.15 -1.77 -12.43
CA ARG A 82 2.06 -0.67 -12.76
C ARG A 82 1.33 0.64 -12.51
N LEU A 83 2.10 1.64 -12.11
CA LEU A 83 1.57 2.96 -11.81
C LEU A 83 1.31 3.73 -13.10
N THR A 84 0.17 4.42 -13.16
CA THR A 84 -0.15 5.30 -14.29
C THR A 84 0.25 6.73 -13.95
N ASP A 85 0.19 7.60 -14.95
CA ASP A 85 0.43 9.03 -14.71
C ASP A 85 -0.57 9.60 -13.71
N ALA A 86 -1.84 9.18 -13.81
CA ALA A 86 -2.84 9.59 -12.85
C ALA A 86 -2.48 9.10 -11.45
N GLY A 87 -1.95 7.89 -11.36
CA GLY A 87 -1.50 7.35 -10.09
C GLY A 87 -0.36 8.12 -9.49
N ILE A 88 0.57 8.59 -10.32
CA ILE A 88 1.69 9.40 -9.83
C ILE A 88 1.17 10.71 -9.24
N ARG A 89 0.22 11.35 -9.94
CA ARG A 89 -0.36 12.59 -9.43
C ARG A 89 -1.09 12.38 -8.11
N HIS A 90 -1.85 11.29 -8.03
CA HIS A 90 -2.58 10.97 -6.82
C HIS A 90 -1.62 10.69 -5.67
N LEU A 91 -0.55 9.95 -5.95
CA LEU A 91 0.47 9.62 -4.95
C LEU A 91 1.06 10.89 -4.33
N LYS A 92 1.41 11.87 -5.16
CA LYS A 92 2.01 13.10 -4.66
C LYS A 92 1.11 13.80 -3.65
N LYS A 93 -0.20 13.83 -3.92
CA LYS A 93 -1.15 14.44 -3.00
C LYS A 93 -1.28 13.64 -1.72
N GLU A 94 -1.36 12.32 -1.84
CA GLU A 94 -1.59 11.47 -0.69
C GLU A 94 -0.38 11.40 0.23
N VAL A 95 0.82 11.46 -0.31
CA VAL A 95 2.03 11.48 0.52
C VAL A 95 2.03 12.69 1.43
N ILE A 96 1.67 13.85 0.89
CA ILE A 96 1.60 15.07 1.70
C ILE A 96 0.58 14.91 2.82
N SER A 97 -0.59 14.37 2.49
CA SER A 97 -1.66 14.18 3.45
C SER A 97 -1.27 13.22 4.56
N VAL A 98 -0.66 12.11 4.21
CA VAL A 98 -0.24 11.10 5.18
C VAL A 98 0.85 11.65 6.10
N LYS A 99 1.81 12.37 5.52
CA LYS A 99 2.89 12.95 6.35
C LYS A 99 2.37 13.98 7.33
N LYS A 100 1.37 14.76 6.92
CA LYS A 100 0.75 15.71 7.84
C LYS A 100 0.04 14.98 8.98
N MET A 101 -0.64 13.90 8.66
CA MET A 101 -1.31 13.10 9.67
C MET A 101 -0.32 12.54 10.68
N PHE A 102 0.80 11.98 10.21
CA PHE A 102 1.82 11.47 11.10
C PHE A 102 2.41 12.57 11.98
N ALA A 103 2.65 13.72 11.40
CA ALA A 103 3.17 14.86 12.18
C ALA A 103 2.19 15.25 13.29
N GLY A 104 0.89 15.28 12.95
CA GLY A 104 -0.12 15.59 13.93
C GLY A 104 -0.20 14.57 15.04
N ILE A 105 -0.19 13.29 14.68
CA ILE A 105 -0.23 12.22 15.67
C ILE A 105 0.98 12.28 16.58
N THR A 106 2.15 12.50 16.01
CA THR A 106 3.38 12.59 16.80
C THR A 106 3.31 13.75 17.80
N ARG A 107 2.77 14.87 17.38
CA ARG A 107 2.62 16.02 18.29
C ARG A 107 1.67 15.71 19.44
N VAL A 108 0.55 15.06 19.14
CA VAL A 108 -0.40 14.68 20.17
C VAL A 108 0.25 13.74 21.19
N LEU A 109 0.99 12.76 20.70
CA LEU A 109 1.64 11.80 21.59
C LEU A 109 2.72 12.46 22.43
N ALA A 110 3.39 13.47 21.91
CA ALA A 110 4.47 14.13 22.63
C ALA A 110 3.96 14.98 23.80
N VAL A 111 2.70 15.42 23.75
CA VAL A 111 2.13 16.26 24.81
C VAL A 111 1.69 15.42 25.99
N ALA A 112 1.39 14.16 25.78
CA ALA A 112 0.87 13.31 26.86
C ALA A 112 1.89 13.18 27.97
N LYS A 113 1.46 13.43 29.18
CA LYS A 113 2.26 13.16 30.36
C LYS A 113 1.82 11.86 30.95
N VAL A 114 2.75 11.00 31.12
CA VAL A 114 2.45 9.66 31.58
C VAL A 114 2.82 9.50 33.02
#